data_37919e5df41b400a4528b979ca87945c
#
_entry.id   37919e5df41b400a4528b979ca87945c
#
_cell.length_a   1.000
_cell.length_b   1.000
_cell.length_c   1.000
_cell.angle_alpha   90.00
_cell.angle_beta   90.00
_cell.angle_gamma   90.00
#
_symmetry.space_group_name_H-M   'P 1'
#
loop_
_entity.id
_entity.type
_entity.pdbx_description
1 polymer ?
#
loop_
_entity_poly.entity_id
_entity_poly.type
_entity_poly.pdbx_seq_one_letter_code
_entity_poly.pdbx_strand_id
1 'polypeptide(L)'
;MRSPPKIKTYSTLSGNEIEICIVPPTQFVTKHQHQLLPNWDVLISYLILVLQRSSVSLKNPITKVNPEKNQLRARFMRFGCSLIFALHDLGAESDLFDPRSGYALLANSDQVLDDNAIVKATLGYQVVSYQQCSLLTHPVWEYKVYPSTIATSASLRVIDFCIDDLTSSLNWQPKL
;
A
#
# COMPACT_ATOMS: atom_id res chain seq x y z
N MET A 1 0.37 -23.91 -0.82
CA MET A 1 1.11 -23.06 0.14
C MET A 1 1.19 -21.65 -0.44
N ARG A 2 0.77 -20.63 0.31
CA ARG A 2 0.99 -19.24 -0.12
C ARG A 2 2.45 -18.91 0.12
N SER A 3 3.12 -18.30 -0.86
CA SER A 3 4.48 -17.79 -0.66
C SER A 3 4.49 -16.77 0.50
N PRO A 4 5.52 -16.78 1.36
CA PRO A 4 5.62 -15.81 2.44
C PRO A 4 5.69 -14.39 1.85
N PRO A 5 5.20 -13.37 2.59
CA PRO A 5 5.30 -11.99 2.15
C PRO A 5 6.76 -11.57 2.00
N LYS A 6 7.06 -10.86 0.92
CA LYS A 6 8.37 -10.24 0.74
C LYS A 6 8.32 -8.83 1.27
N ILE A 7 9.09 -8.52 2.31
CA ILE A 7 9.10 -7.22 2.98
C ILE A 7 10.46 -6.55 2.75
N LYS A 8 10.42 -5.31 2.29
CA LYS A 8 11.59 -4.43 2.16
C LYS A 8 11.34 -3.18 3.01
N THR A 9 12.31 -2.81 3.85
CA THR A 9 12.20 -1.65 4.73
C THR A 9 13.16 -0.56 4.28
N TYR A 10 12.70 0.67 4.26
CA TYR A 10 13.44 1.84 3.84
C TYR A 10 13.36 2.98 4.83
N SER A 11 14.37 3.84 4.80
CA SER A 11 14.33 5.17 5.41
C SER A 11 14.42 6.22 4.32
N THR A 12 13.51 7.20 4.34
CA THR A 12 13.58 8.35 3.42
C THR A 12 14.69 9.31 3.83
N LEU A 13 15.06 10.27 2.97
CA LEU A 13 16.02 11.33 3.30
C LEU A 13 15.65 12.12 4.56
N SER A 14 14.36 12.29 4.81
CA SER A 14 13.85 12.97 6.01
C SER A 14 13.70 12.05 7.23
N GLY A 15 14.18 10.80 7.15
CA GLY A 15 14.18 9.85 8.26
C GLY A 15 12.85 9.14 8.49
N ASN A 16 11.87 9.24 7.58
CA ASN A 16 10.63 8.49 7.71
C ASN A 16 10.84 7.02 7.33
N GLU A 17 10.25 6.11 8.11
CA GLU A 17 10.31 4.68 7.86
C GLU A 17 9.15 4.21 6.98
N ILE A 18 9.48 3.37 6.00
CA ILE A 18 8.51 2.80 5.05
C ILE A 18 8.81 1.32 4.89
N GLU A 19 7.78 0.48 4.98
CA GLU A 19 7.83 -0.92 4.59
C GLU A 19 7.03 -1.13 3.30
N ILE A 20 7.64 -1.82 2.34
CA ILE A 20 6.99 -2.25 1.11
C ILE A 20 6.86 -3.77 1.18
N CYS A 21 5.62 -4.25 1.20
CA CYS A 21 5.31 -5.66 1.32
C CYS A 21 4.66 -6.16 0.04
N ILE A 22 5.28 -7.13 -0.63
CA ILE A 22 4.74 -7.75 -1.84
C ILE A 22 4.05 -9.05 -1.41
N VAL A 23 2.75 -9.14 -1.65
CA VAL A 23 1.91 -10.25 -1.20
C VAL A 23 0.98 -10.72 -2.33
N PRO A 24 0.57 -11.99 -2.34
CA PRO A 24 -0.46 -12.45 -3.27
C PRO A 24 -1.80 -11.75 -2.96
N PRO A 25 -2.71 -11.62 -3.95
CA PRO A 25 -4.03 -11.03 -3.71
C PRO A 25 -4.83 -11.85 -2.69
N THR A 26 -5.61 -11.15 -1.86
CA THR A 26 -6.52 -11.80 -0.91
C THR A 26 -7.70 -12.44 -1.62
N GLN A 27 -8.41 -13.33 -0.94
CA GLN A 27 -9.64 -13.93 -1.48
C GLN A 27 -10.68 -12.85 -1.82
N PHE A 28 -10.80 -11.82 -0.99
CA PHE A 28 -11.69 -10.69 -1.25
C PHE A 28 -11.32 -9.99 -2.56
N VAL A 29 -10.05 -9.65 -2.75
CA VAL A 29 -9.56 -8.96 -3.96
C VAL A 29 -9.78 -9.81 -5.20
N THR A 30 -9.44 -11.09 -5.15
CA THR A 30 -9.66 -12.02 -6.28
C THR A 30 -11.13 -12.14 -6.65
N LYS A 31 -12.02 -12.24 -5.66
CA LYS A 31 -13.45 -12.37 -5.87
C LYS A 31 -14.09 -11.10 -6.44
N HIS A 32 -13.60 -9.93 -6.04
CA HIS A 32 -14.18 -8.64 -6.39
C HIS A 32 -13.31 -7.85 -7.40
N GLN A 33 -12.36 -8.50 -8.06
CA GLN A 33 -11.44 -7.83 -8.97
C GLN A 33 -12.18 -7.00 -10.04
N HIS A 34 -13.21 -7.56 -10.64
CA HIS A 34 -14.00 -6.89 -11.69
C HIS A 34 -14.78 -5.66 -11.19
N GLN A 35 -15.01 -5.52 -9.89
CA GLN A 35 -15.63 -4.34 -9.27
C GLN A 35 -14.56 -3.33 -8.80
N LEU A 36 -13.41 -3.83 -8.33
CA LEU A 36 -12.27 -3.00 -7.93
C LEU A 36 -11.56 -2.39 -9.13
N LEU A 37 -11.38 -3.18 -10.19
CA LEU A 37 -10.62 -2.84 -11.39
C LEU A 37 -11.37 -3.28 -12.66
N PRO A 38 -12.52 -2.65 -12.97
CA PRO A 38 -13.45 -3.12 -14.01
C PRO A 38 -12.86 -3.15 -15.42
N ASN A 39 -11.81 -2.36 -15.68
CA ASN A 39 -11.18 -2.26 -17.00
C ASN A 39 -10.01 -3.24 -17.21
N TRP A 40 -9.75 -4.12 -16.22
CA TRP A 40 -8.65 -5.08 -16.33
C TRP A 40 -9.11 -6.39 -16.96
N ASP A 41 -8.47 -6.77 -18.06
CA ASP A 41 -8.67 -8.06 -18.72
C ASP A 41 -7.70 -9.14 -18.21
N VAL A 42 -6.79 -8.77 -17.30
CA VAL A 42 -5.79 -9.65 -16.71
C VAL A 42 -6.00 -9.81 -15.21
N LEU A 43 -5.53 -10.92 -14.65
CA LEU A 43 -5.62 -11.16 -13.22
C LEU A 43 -4.58 -10.36 -12.45
N ILE A 44 -4.95 -9.92 -11.25
CA ILE A 44 -4.00 -9.38 -10.28
C ILE A 44 -3.05 -10.50 -9.88
N SER A 45 -1.74 -10.29 -10.09
CA SER A 45 -0.69 -11.21 -9.66
C SER A 45 -0.26 -10.96 -8.23
N TYR A 46 -0.11 -9.67 -7.87
CA TYR A 46 0.34 -9.24 -6.55
C TYR A 46 -0.34 -7.97 -6.09
N LEU A 47 -0.39 -7.82 -4.75
CA LEU A 47 -0.62 -6.55 -4.09
C LEU A 47 0.71 -6.04 -3.54
N ILE A 48 0.93 -4.75 -3.65
CA ILE A 48 2.08 -4.05 -3.07
C ILE A 48 1.54 -3.15 -1.98
N LEU A 49 1.83 -3.51 -0.73
CA LEU A 49 1.40 -2.75 0.43
C LEU A 49 2.51 -1.79 0.80
N VAL A 50 2.17 -0.52 0.96
CA VAL A 50 3.09 0.53 1.40
C VAL A 50 2.67 0.95 2.80
N LEU A 51 3.42 0.52 3.81
CA LEU A 51 3.20 0.88 5.20
C LEU A 51 4.13 2.02 5.56
N GLN A 52 3.59 3.17 5.93
CA GLN A 52 4.37 4.33 6.33
C GLN A 52 4.26 4.55 7.84
N ARG A 53 5.41 4.75 8.50
CA ARG A 53 5.42 5.14 9.90
C ARG A 53 4.94 6.57 10.06
N SER A 54 3.90 6.77 10.86
CA SER A 54 3.39 8.08 11.23
C SER A 54 4.25 8.70 12.33
N SER A 55 4.44 10.01 12.30
CA SER A 55 5.12 10.75 13.36
C SER A 55 4.30 10.82 14.64
N VAL A 56 2.97 10.72 14.53
CA VAL A 56 2.02 10.75 15.63
C VAL A 56 1.20 9.46 15.69
N SER A 57 0.74 9.09 16.90
CA SER A 57 -0.21 7.99 17.03
C SER A 57 -1.54 8.34 16.36
N LEU A 58 -2.09 7.43 15.57
CA LEU A 58 -3.39 7.63 14.92
C LEU A 58 -4.56 7.56 15.91
N LYS A 59 -4.30 7.26 17.17
CA LYS A 59 -5.23 7.44 18.31
C LYS A 59 -5.32 8.88 18.82
N ASN A 60 -4.42 9.75 18.39
CA ASN A 60 -4.41 11.16 18.80
C ASN A 60 -5.67 11.88 18.27
N PRO A 61 -6.01 13.06 18.85
CA PRO A 61 -7.11 13.88 18.36
C PRO A 61 -7.01 14.18 16.86
N ILE A 62 -8.14 14.25 16.18
CA ILE A 62 -8.25 14.41 14.74
C ILE A 62 -7.50 15.63 14.20
N THR A 63 -7.40 16.70 15.00
CA THR A 63 -6.63 17.92 14.66
C THR A 63 -5.14 17.68 14.47
N LYS A 64 -4.57 16.66 15.14
CA LYS A 64 -3.18 16.23 14.96
C LYS A 64 -3.03 15.15 13.88
N VAL A 65 -4.01 14.27 13.79
CA VAL A 65 -3.98 13.10 12.89
C VAL A 65 -4.23 13.50 11.43
N ASN A 66 -5.16 14.39 11.15
CA ASN A 66 -5.51 14.76 9.78
C ASN A 66 -4.36 15.40 8.99
N PRO A 67 -3.60 16.38 9.53
CA PRO A 67 -2.43 16.91 8.81
C PRO A 67 -1.39 15.84 8.52
N GLU A 68 -1.15 14.95 9.47
CA GLU A 68 -0.22 13.83 9.31
C GLU A 68 -0.69 12.87 8.21
N LYS A 69 -1.95 12.43 8.25
CA LYS A 69 -2.53 11.57 7.22
C LYS A 69 -2.46 12.20 5.82
N ASN A 70 -2.65 13.51 5.72
CA ASN A 70 -2.54 14.22 4.45
C ASN A 70 -1.11 14.17 3.89
N GLN A 71 -0.09 14.30 4.73
CA GLN A 71 1.31 14.18 4.32
C GLN A 71 1.66 12.74 3.89
N LEU A 72 1.24 11.75 4.68
CA LEU A 72 1.46 10.34 4.39
C LEU A 72 0.78 9.93 3.07
N ARG A 73 -0.47 10.37 2.88
CA ARG A 73 -1.20 10.17 1.63
C ARG A 73 -0.48 10.80 0.45
N ALA A 74 -0.05 12.06 0.58
CA ALA A 74 0.64 12.76 -0.50
C ALA A 74 1.95 12.06 -0.89
N ARG A 75 2.69 11.53 0.08
CA ARG A 75 3.90 10.74 -0.18
C ARG A 75 3.56 9.45 -0.90
N PHE A 76 2.54 8.72 -0.44
CA PHE A 76 2.09 7.50 -1.10
C PHE A 76 1.64 7.77 -2.54
N MET A 77 0.83 8.81 -2.78
CA MET A 77 0.34 9.13 -4.12
C MET A 77 1.50 9.41 -5.08
N ARG A 78 2.53 10.16 -4.66
CA ARG A 78 3.72 10.41 -5.50
C ARG A 78 4.49 9.13 -5.81
N PHE A 79 4.80 8.34 -4.77
CA PHE A 79 5.50 7.06 -4.93
C PHE A 79 4.68 6.07 -5.76
N GLY A 80 3.41 5.91 -5.42
CA GLY A 80 2.50 4.96 -6.06
C GLY A 80 2.26 5.29 -7.53
N CYS A 81 2.03 6.56 -7.89
CA CYS A 81 1.91 6.97 -9.28
C CYS A 81 3.18 6.67 -10.08
N SER A 82 4.35 7.00 -9.54
CA SER A 82 5.62 6.67 -10.20
C SER A 82 5.79 5.17 -10.41
N LEU A 83 5.42 4.37 -9.41
CA LEU A 83 5.53 2.92 -9.49
C LEU A 83 4.55 2.32 -10.50
N ILE A 84 3.26 2.70 -10.48
CA ILE A 84 2.29 2.14 -11.43
C ILE A 84 2.63 2.51 -12.88
N PHE A 85 3.13 3.71 -13.14
CA PHE A 85 3.56 4.08 -14.50
C PHE A 85 4.83 3.34 -14.93
N ALA A 86 5.79 3.13 -14.03
CA ALA A 86 6.96 2.30 -14.34
C ALA A 86 6.57 0.84 -14.65
N LEU A 87 5.58 0.30 -13.96
CA LEU A 87 5.04 -1.04 -14.23
C LEU A 87 4.29 -1.08 -15.57
N HIS A 88 3.51 -0.04 -15.90
CA HIS A 88 2.86 0.09 -17.22
C HIS A 88 3.87 0.14 -18.35
N ASP A 89 4.97 0.88 -18.20
CA ASP A 89 6.03 0.97 -19.21
C ASP A 89 6.68 -0.40 -19.49
N LEU A 90 6.61 -1.32 -18.53
CA LEU A 90 7.07 -2.70 -18.68
C LEU A 90 5.94 -3.68 -19.07
N GLY A 91 4.79 -3.17 -19.46
CA GLY A 91 3.67 -3.94 -20.01
C GLY A 91 2.75 -4.59 -18.97
N ALA A 92 2.81 -4.18 -17.70
CA ALA A 92 1.93 -4.70 -16.66
C ALA A 92 0.78 -3.74 -16.37
N GLU A 93 -0.44 -4.27 -16.20
CA GLU A 93 -1.54 -3.50 -15.62
C GLU A 93 -1.24 -3.21 -14.15
N SER A 94 -1.45 -1.99 -13.71
CA SER A 94 -1.21 -1.56 -12.33
C SER A 94 -2.10 -0.37 -11.98
N ASP A 95 -2.62 -0.35 -10.77
CA ASP A 95 -3.39 0.77 -10.24
C ASP A 95 -3.17 0.87 -8.72
N LEU A 96 -3.33 2.04 -8.17
CA LEU A 96 -3.31 2.26 -6.73
C LEU A 96 -4.69 2.60 -6.22
N PHE A 97 -4.94 2.28 -4.94
CA PHE A 97 -6.16 2.67 -4.26
C PHE A 97 -5.88 3.89 -3.40
N ASP A 98 -6.67 4.96 -3.59
CA ASP A 98 -6.53 6.17 -2.78
C ASP A 98 -6.87 5.84 -1.31
N PRO A 99 -5.92 5.99 -0.37
CA PRO A 99 -6.15 5.62 1.03
C PRO A 99 -7.29 6.40 1.71
N ARG A 100 -7.69 7.53 1.15
CA ARG A 100 -8.78 8.35 1.69
C ARG A 100 -10.15 7.83 1.26
N SER A 101 -10.30 7.49 -0.01
CA SER A 101 -11.58 7.07 -0.59
C SER A 101 -11.74 5.57 -0.71
N GLY A 102 -10.64 4.82 -0.81
CA GLY A 102 -10.62 3.39 -1.08
C GLY A 102 -10.83 3.04 -2.57
N TYR A 103 -11.08 4.01 -3.43
CA TYR A 103 -11.27 3.78 -4.86
C TYR A 103 -9.93 3.70 -5.62
N ALA A 104 -9.92 2.91 -6.69
CA ALA A 104 -8.79 2.89 -7.62
C ALA A 104 -8.61 4.26 -8.28
N LEU A 105 -7.34 4.63 -8.57
CA LEU A 105 -7.01 5.93 -9.13
C LEU A 105 -7.37 6.01 -10.63
N LEU A 106 -7.05 4.98 -11.40
CA LEU A 106 -7.20 4.97 -12.85
C LEU A 106 -8.48 4.24 -13.30
N ALA A 107 -8.84 3.18 -12.61
CA ALA A 107 -10.06 2.44 -12.89
C ALA A 107 -11.29 3.14 -12.33
N ASN A 108 -12.41 3.05 -13.03
CA ASN A 108 -13.70 3.54 -12.55
C ASN A 108 -14.36 2.46 -11.68
N SER A 109 -13.91 2.35 -10.42
CA SER A 109 -14.30 1.28 -9.50
C SER A 109 -15.72 1.47 -8.96
N ASP A 110 -16.45 0.36 -8.83
CA ASP A 110 -17.75 0.29 -8.12
C ASP A 110 -17.58 -0.15 -6.66
N GLN A 111 -16.40 -0.65 -6.31
CA GLN A 111 -16.08 -1.21 -5.00
C GLN A 111 -14.89 -0.48 -4.39
N VAL A 112 -14.97 -0.18 -3.09
CA VAL A 112 -13.85 0.35 -2.31
C VAL A 112 -12.99 -0.77 -1.75
N LEU A 113 -11.70 -0.50 -1.59
CA LEU A 113 -10.75 -1.36 -0.92
C LEU A 113 -10.45 -0.79 0.47
N ASP A 114 -10.48 -1.65 1.50
CA ASP A 114 -10.11 -1.31 2.87
C ASP A 114 -8.67 -1.76 3.12
N ASP A 115 -7.74 -0.81 3.18
CA ASP A 115 -6.31 -1.07 3.40
C ASP A 115 -6.05 -1.83 4.71
N ASN A 116 -6.76 -1.50 5.79
CA ASN A 116 -6.60 -2.19 7.07
C ASN A 116 -7.01 -3.67 6.96
N ALA A 117 -8.12 -3.95 6.28
CA ALA A 117 -8.58 -5.31 6.05
C ALA A 117 -7.60 -6.12 5.19
N ILE A 118 -6.98 -5.50 4.18
CA ILE A 118 -5.96 -6.12 3.34
C ILE A 118 -4.72 -6.49 4.16
N VAL A 119 -4.19 -5.55 4.94
CA VAL A 119 -3.02 -5.81 5.79
C VAL A 119 -3.30 -6.90 6.82
N LYS A 120 -4.48 -6.88 7.46
CA LYS A 120 -4.91 -7.94 8.36
C LYS A 120 -4.92 -9.31 7.69
N ALA A 121 -5.50 -9.39 6.48
CA ALA A 121 -5.63 -10.66 5.75
C ALA A 121 -4.31 -11.21 5.21
N THR A 122 -3.33 -10.34 4.90
CA THR A 122 -2.06 -10.72 4.28
C THR A 122 -0.90 -10.84 5.25
N LEU A 123 -0.79 -9.92 6.19
CA LEU A 123 0.32 -9.85 7.17
C LEU A 123 -0.10 -10.31 8.57
N GLY A 124 -1.39 -10.51 8.82
CA GLY A 124 -1.91 -10.93 10.13
C GLY A 124 -1.89 -9.84 11.20
N TYR A 125 -1.71 -8.58 10.83
CA TYR A 125 -1.71 -7.48 11.77
C TYR A 125 -3.11 -7.26 12.36
N GLN A 126 -3.16 -6.81 13.61
CA GLN A 126 -4.43 -6.58 14.28
C GLN A 126 -5.07 -5.27 13.85
N VAL A 127 -6.40 -5.29 13.77
CA VAL A 127 -7.22 -4.11 13.54
C VAL A 127 -8.16 -3.98 14.73
N VAL A 128 -8.19 -2.79 15.33
CA VAL A 128 -9.04 -2.48 16.48
C VAL A 128 -10.01 -1.36 16.13
N SER A 129 -11.20 -1.38 16.75
CA SER A 129 -12.15 -0.27 16.65
C SER A 129 -11.83 0.77 17.71
N TYR A 130 -11.75 2.03 17.31
CA TYR A 130 -11.51 3.16 18.20
C TYR A 130 -12.27 4.38 17.71
N GLN A 131 -13.17 4.92 18.54
CA GLN A 131 -14.00 6.12 18.22
C GLN A 131 -14.65 6.06 16.81
N GLN A 132 -15.31 4.95 16.51
CA GLN A 132 -15.96 4.67 15.22
C GLN A 132 -15.01 4.55 14.01
N CYS A 133 -13.70 4.55 14.25
CA CYS A 133 -12.67 4.31 13.25
C CYS A 133 -12.04 2.94 13.43
N SER A 134 -11.53 2.39 12.34
CA SER A 134 -10.71 1.19 12.33
C SER A 134 -9.23 1.59 12.37
N LEU A 135 -8.47 1.06 13.32
CA LEU A 135 -7.04 1.32 13.47
C LEU A 135 -6.23 0.05 13.30
N LEU A 136 -5.26 0.09 12.39
CA LEU A 136 -4.26 -0.95 12.23
C LEU A 136 -3.21 -0.86 13.33
N THR A 137 -2.75 -2.01 13.83
CA THR A 137 -1.64 -2.11 14.79
C THR A 137 -0.44 -2.77 14.13
N HIS A 138 0.65 -2.03 13.97
CA HIS A 138 1.91 -2.55 13.47
C HIS A 138 2.72 -3.19 14.61
N PRO A 139 3.43 -4.31 14.39
CA PRO A 139 4.18 -4.99 15.46
C PRO A 139 5.22 -4.12 16.18
N VAL A 140 5.82 -3.16 15.48
CA VAL A 140 6.88 -2.28 16.01
C VAL A 140 6.39 -0.84 16.18
N TRP A 141 5.61 -0.32 15.23
CA TRP A 141 5.16 1.08 15.25
C TRP A 141 3.83 1.28 15.97
N GLU A 142 3.22 0.19 16.43
CA GLU A 142 1.91 0.20 17.11
C GLU A 142 0.85 0.92 16.26
N TYR A 143 0.21 1.96 16.80
CA TYR A 143 -0.80 2.76 16.09
C TYR A 143 -0.22 3.86 15.19
N LYS A 144 1.10 3.86 14.97
CA LYS A 144 1.78 4.80 14.09
C LYS A 144 2.02 4.21 12.70
N VAL A 145 1.00 3.63 12.11
CA VAL A 145 1.09 3.03 10.77
C VAL A 145 -0.02 3.51 9.86
N TYR A 146 0.36 3.88 8.64
CA TYR A 146 -0.55 4.30 7.59
C TYR A 146 -0.39 3.38 6.39
N PRO A 147 -1.33 2.45 6.17
CA PRO A 147 -1.27 1.50 5.08
C PRO A 147 -1.85 2.08 3.79
N SER A 148 -1.33 1.62 2.66
CA SER A 148 -1.83 1.91 1.33
C SER A 148 -1.56 0.74 0.39
N THR A 149 -2.41 0.53 -0.61
CA THR A 149 -2.37 -0.66 -1.48
C THR A 149 -2.27 -0.30 -2.95
N ILE A 150 -1.42 -1.03 -3.66
CA ILE A 150 -1.28 -1.03 -5.12
C ILE A 150 -1.59 -2.45 -5.61
N ALA A 151 -2.32 -2.58 -6.72
CA ALA A 151 -2.54 -3.85 -7.40
C ALA A 151 -1.76 -3.89 -8.71
N THR A 152 -1.22 -5.05 -9.08
CA THR A 152 -0.49 -5.22 -10.34
C THR A 152 -0.61 -6.63 -10.91
N SER A 153 -0.56 -6.72 -12.24
CA SER A 153 -0.42 -7.98 -12.98
C SER A 153 1.06 -8.38 -13.20
N ALA A 154 1.99 -7.54 -12.77
CA ALA A 154 3.42 -7.77 -12.95
C ALA A 154 3.93 -9.00 -12.22
N SER A 155 4.98 -9.62 -12.75
CA SER A 155 5.72 -10.66 -12.06
C SER A 155 6.54 -10.07 -10.89
N LEU A 156 6.88 -10.90 -9.91
CA LEU A 156 7.68 -10.49 -8.75
C LEU A 156 9.01 -9.84 -9.17
N ARG A 157 9.65 -10.37 -10.22
CA ARG A 157 10.92 -9.84 -10.74
C ARG A 157 10.77 -8.41 -11.28
N VAL A 158 9.69 -8.14 -12.01
CA VAL A 158 9.40 -6.80 -12.55
C VAL A 158 9.08 -5.83 -11.42
N ILE A 159 8.28 -6.26 -10.44
CA ILE A 159 7.96 -5.45 -9.25
C ILE A 159 9.24 -5.08 -8.50
N ASP A 160 10.11 -6.05 -8.21
CA ASP A 160 11.38 -5.82 -7.51
C ASP A 160 12.25 -4.81 -8.26
N PHE A 161 12.39 -4.98 -9.57
CA PHE A 161 13.17 -4.07 -10.41
C PHE A 161 12.64 -2.63 -10.32
N CYS A 162 11.33 -2.43 -10.48
CA CYS A 162 10.72 -1.10 -10.42
C CYS A 162 10.84 -0.46 -9.03
N ILE A 163 10.67 -1.24 -7.96
CA ILE A 163 10.82 -0.74 -6.59
C ILE A 163 12.27 -0.33 -6.32
N ASP A 164 13.23 -1.17 -6.71
CA ASP A 164 14.65 -0.90 -6.46
C ASP A 164 15.14 0.33 -7.26
N ASP A 165 14.71 0.48 -8.51
CA ASP A 165 15.03 1.63 -9.35
C ASP A 165 14.41 2.92 -8.76
N LEU A 166 13.12 2.88 -8.41
CA LEU A 166 12.41 4.04 -7.88
C LEU A 166 12.95 4.47 -6.51
N THR A 167 13.17 3.53 -5.59
CA THR A 167 13.69 3.85 -4.25
C THR A 167 15.12 4.38 -4.32
N SER A 168 15.93 3.87 -5.25
CA SER A 168 17.28 4.39 -5.54
C SER A 168 17.21 5.83 -6.04
N SER A 169 16.34 6.12 -7.01
CA SER A 169 16.16 7.48 -7.54
C SER A 169 15.64 8.48 -6.52
N LEU A 170 14.85 8.01 -5.55
CA LEU A 170 14.37 8.81 -4.42
C LEU A 170 15.39 8.92 -3.28
N ASN A 171 16.56 8.31 -3.41
CA ASN A 171 17.59 8.21 -2.37
C ASN A 171 17.06 7.61 -1.04
N TRP A 172 16.12 6.67 -1.12
CA TRP A 172 15.68 5.93 0.06
C TRP A 172 16.74 4.89 0.43
N GLN A 173 17.08 4.84 1.71
CA GLN A 173 18.10 3.93 2.22
C GLN A 173 17.47 2.63 2.69
N PRO A 174 17.88 1.46 2.15
CA PRO A 174 17.40 0.17 2.66
C PRO A 174 17.83 0.02 4.13
N LYS A 175 16.92 -0.48 4.95
CA LYS A 175 17.21 -0.93 6.31
C LYS A 175 17.43 -2.45 6.29
N LEU A 176 18.54 -2.88 6.87
CA LEU A 176 18.89 -4.29 7.06
C LEU A 176 18.15 -4.88 8.26
#